data_ce90b7f83986bbe5e81c2348da5f7a1f
#
_entry.id   ce90b7f83986bbe5e81c2348da5f7a1f
#
_cell.length_a   1.000
_cell.length_b   1.000
_cell.length_c   1.000
_cell.angle_alpha   90.00
_cell.angle_beta   90.00
_cell.angle_gamma   90.00
#
_symmetry.space_group_name_H-M   'P 1'
#
loop_
_entity.id
_entity.type
_entity.pdbx_description
1 polymer ?
#
loop_
_entity_poly.entity_id
_entity_poly.type
_entity_poly.pdbx_seq_one_letter_code
_entity_poly.pdbx_strand_id
1 'polypeptide(L)'
;EGRERPLADESAEGMLTALERNTSETDIQFYGLDSEKQGITHVVAPELGLTQPGMTVACGDSHTSTHGAFGAIAFGIGTSQVRDVLASQCVAADKAEVRRIEVDGRLGPGVHSKDLILKIIAELGVDGGVGYVYEYGGEAVRDLSMEERLAVCNMSIEGGARAGYINPDETTYEFLRGREFAPEGDAFEERKAYWESITSDDDAEY
;
A
#
# COMPACT_ATOMS: atom_id res chain seq x y z
N GLU A 1 27.02 -4.77 0.10
CA GLU A 1 27.21 -5.04 1.55
C GLU A 1 25.86 -5.48 2.12
N GLY A 2 25.79 -6.62 2.83
CA GLY A 2 24.60 -7.08 3.54
C GLY A 2 23.89 -8.32 2.97
N ARG A 3 24.34 -8.89 1.86
CA ARG A 3 23.79 -10.15 1.31
C ARG A 3 24.62 -11.39 1.68
N GLU A 4 25.76 -11.19 2.38
CA GLU A 4 26.60 -12.31 2.81
C GLU A 4 26.01 -13.00 4.04
N ARG A 5 26.07 -14.34 4.05
CA ARG A 5 25.60 -15.18 5.15
C ARG A 5 26.75 -15.96 5.78
N PRO A 6 26.66 -16.26 7.11
CA PRO A 6 25.58 -15.87 8.01
C PRO A 6 25.58 -14.37 8.34
N LEU A 7 24.39 -13.83 8.62
CA LEU A 7 24.29 -12.44 9.05
C LEU A 7 25.00 -12.22 10.38
N ALA A 8 25.57 -11.02 10.59
CA ALA A 8 26.28 -10.67 11.84
C ALA A 8 25.36 -10.69 13.08
N ASP A 9 24.06 -10.45 12.89
CA ASP A 9 23.04 -10.57 13.91
C ASP A 9 22.43 -11.99 13.87
N GLU A 10 22.69 -12.79 14.91
CA GLU A 10 22.20 -14.16 15.05
C GLU A 10 20.66 -14.23 15.09
N SER A 11 19.99 -13.22 15.65
CA SER A 11 18.52 -13.17 15.68
C SER A 11 17.95 -12.95 14.29
N ALA A 12 18.54 -12.02 13.52
CA ALA A 12 18.15 -11.76 12.13
C ALA A 12 18.41 -13.00 11.24
N GLU A 13 19.54 -13.66 11.42
CA GLU A 13 19.86 -14.91 10.72
C GLU A 13 18.85 -16.01 11.04
N GLY A 14 18.47 -16.16 12.32
CA GLY A 14 17.48 -17.12 12.76
C GLY A 14 16.08 -16.86 12.16
N MET A 15 15.66 -15.58 12.12
CA MET A 15 14.39 -15.20 11.50
C MET A 15 14.38 -15.47 9.99
N LEU A 16 15.46 -15.11 9.29
CA LEU A 16 15.58 -15.35 7.86
C LEU A 16 15.55 -16.85 7.53
N THR A 17 16.33 -17.65 8.27
CA THR A 17 16.34 -19.12 8.11
C THR A 17 14.96 -19.74 8.36
N ALA A 18 14.22 -19.24 9.36
CA ALA A 18 12.86 -19.69 9.63
C ALA A 18 11.90 -19.31 8.51
N LEU A 19 12.03 -18.09 7.95
CA LEU A 19 11.21 -17.64 6.85
C LEU A 19 11.46 -18.46 5.58
N GLU A 20 12.72 -18.69 5.22
CA GLU A 20 13.11 -19.52 4.08
C GLU A 20 12.55 -20.95 4.18
N ARG A 21 12.70 -21.55 5.35
CA ARG A 21 12.14 -22.88 5.61
C ARG A 21 10.61 -22.88 5.46
N ASN A 22 9.93 -21.97 6.13
CA ASN A 22 8.47 -21.94 6.15
C ASN A 22 7.89 -21.69 4.76
N THR A 23 8.49 -20.79 3.97
CA THR A 23 8.05 -20.52 2.59
C THR A 23 8.32 -21.71 1.66
N SER A 24 9.45 -22.40 1.81
CA SER A 24 9.77 -23.60 1.02
C SER A 24 8.83 -24.77 1.32
N GLU A 25 8.39 -24.93 2.57
CA GLU A 25 7.45 -25.97 2.99
C GLU A 25 5.99 -25.72 2.55
N THR A 26 5.65 -24.46 2.22
CA THR A 26 4.26 -24.03 1.94
C THR A 26 4.05 -23.55 0.50
N ASP A 27 5.05 -23.66 -0.36
CA ASP A 27 5.01 -23.20 -1.77
C ASP A 27 4.62 -21.70 -1.92
N ILE A 28 5.00 -20.89 -0.93
CA ILE A 28 4.78 -19.45 -0.96
C ILE A 28 5.93 -18.79 -1.73
N GLN A 29 5.59 -17.93 -2.68
CA GLN A 29 6.58 -17.14 -3.42
C GLN A 29 7.39 -16.26 -2.45
N PHE A 30 8.70 -16.44 -2.45
CA PHE A 30 9.62 -15.73 -1.58
C PHE A 30 10.78 -15.11 -2.37
N TYR A 31 10.99 -13.82 -2.19
CA TYR A 31 12.13 -13.10 -2.74
C TYR A 31 13.20 -12.90 -1.65
N GLY A 32 14.01 -13.93 -1.45
CA GLY A 32 15.08 -13.95 -0.46
C GLY A 32 16.26 -13.03 -0.80
N LEU A 33 17.32 -13.08 0.03
CA LEU A 33 18.51 -12.22 -0.12
C LEU A 33 19.22 -12.38 -1.47
N ASP A 34 19.14 -13.57 -2.07
CA ASP A 34 19.78 -13.87 -3.36
C ASP A 34 18.91 -13.49 -4.57
N SER A 35 17.67 -13.09 -4.34
CA SER A 35 16.75 -12.69 -5.40
C SER A 35 17.10 -11.30 -5.94
N GLU A 36 17.06 -11.14 -7.25
CA GLU A 36 17.15 -9.82 -7.89
C GLU A 36 15.95 -8.93 -7.57
N LYS A 37 14.83 -9.54 -7.17
CA LYS A 37 13.57 -8.88 -6.76
C LYS A 37 13.49 -8.64 -5.25
N GLN A 38 14.56 -8.89 -4.51
CA GLN A 38 14.59 -8.60 -3.08
C GLN A 38 14.64 -7.09 -2.83
N GLY A 39 13.75 -6.58 -1.99
CA GLY A 39 13.69 -5.17 -1.64
C GLY A 39 12.59 -4.84 -0.63
N ILE A 40 12.33 -3.56 -0.44
CA ILE A 40 11.27 -3.06 0.42
C ILE A 40 9.91 -3.40 -0.22
N THR A 41 9.05 -4.10 0.49
CA THR A 41 7.74 -4.58 -0.01
C THR A 41 6.91 -3.44 -0.63
N HIS A 42 6.91 -2.27 0.00
CA HIS A 42 6.14 -1.11 -0.48
C HIS A 42 6.70 -0.44 -1.73
N VAL A 43 7.87 -0.87 -2.20
CA VAL A 43 8.48 -0.48 -3.47
C VAL A 43 8.38 -1.62 -4.48
N VAL A 44 8.86 -2.80 -4.10
CA VAL A 44 8.94 -3.96 -4.99
C VAL A 44 7.56 -4.43 -5.46
N ALA A 45 6.58 -4.52 -4.56
CA ALA A 45 5.25 -4.99 -4.94
C ALA A 45 4.53 -4.04 -5.93
N PRO A 46 4.55 -2.70 -5.75
CA PRO A 46 4.14 -1.75 -6.76
C PRO A 46 4.89 -1.88 -8.09
N GLU A 47 6.22 -1.88 -8.06
CA GLU A 47 7.06 -1.90 -9.26
C GLU A 47 6.87 -3.18 -10.08
N LEU A 48 6.60 -4.29 -9.44
CA LEU A 48 6.28 -5.56 -10.09
C LEU A 48 4.82 -5.65 -10.57
N GLY A 49 3.95 -4.71 -10.18
CA GLY A 49 2.51 -4.77 -10.49
C GLY A 49 1.74 -5.79 -9.66
N LEU A 50 2.31 -6.22 -8.51
CA LEU A 50 1.63 -7.11 -7.55
C LEU A 50 0.49 -6.40 -6.84
N THR A 51 0.64 -5.10 -6.55
CA THR A 51 -0.41 -4.27 -5.95
C THR A 51 -1.32 -3.74 -7.05
N GLN A 52 -2.62 -4.04 -6.95
CA GLN A 52 -3.63 -3.63 -7.92
C GLN A 52 -4.87 -3.09 -7.21
N PRO A 53 -5.69 -2.25 -7.89
CA PRO A 53 -6.92 -1.72 -7.31
C PRO A 53 -7.88 -2.81 -6.84
N GLY A 54 -8.55 -2.54 -5.72
CA GLY A 54 -9.52 -3.44 -5.10
C GLY A 54 -8.93 -4.61 -4.32
N MET A 55 -7.59 -4.70 -4.23
CA MET A 55 -6.95 -5.71 -3.39
C MET A 55 -7.02 -5.34 -1.91
N THR A 56 -7.02 -6.35 -1.05
CA THR A 56 -6.73 -6.19 0.37
C THR A 56 -5.28 -6.63 0.60
N VAL A 57 -4.47 -5.75 1.19
CA VAL A 57 -3.05 -6.00 1.48
C VAL A 57 -2.83 -5.94 2.99
N ALA A 58 -2.46 -7.07 3.59
CA ALA A 58 -2.10 -7.17 5.00
C ALA A 58 -0.63 -7.62 5.11
N CYS A 59 0.19 -6.84 5.81
CA CYS A 59 1.63 -7.06 5.90
C CYS A 59 2.12 -6.73 7.32
N GLY A 60 3.23 -7.33 7.74
CA GLY A 60 3.85 -7.12 9.04
C GLY A 60 4.60 -5.79 9.19
N ASP A 61 4.30 -4.81 8.36
CA ASP A 61 4.88 -3.46 8.37
C ASP A 61 3.78 -2.41 8.52
N SER A 62 4.00 -1.42 9.38
CA SER A 62 3.03 -0.34 9.66
C SER A 62 2.74 0.52 8.43
N HIS A 63 3.72 0.70 7.52
CA HIS A 63 3.57 1.50 6.31
C HIS A 63 2.92 0.76 5.13
N THR A 64 2.25 -0.35 5.39
CA THR A 64 1.46 -1.08 4.38
C THR A 64 0.39 -0.20 3.73
N SER A 65 -0.07 0.86 4.40
CA SER A 65 -0.96 1.88 3.83
C SER A 65 -0.45 2.48 2.51
N THR A 66 0.86 2.41 2.23
CA THR A 66 1.47 2.84 0.96
C THR A 66 0.74 2.27 -0.27
N HIS A 67 0.34 1.00 -0.20
CA HIS A 67 -0.36 0.32 -1.29
C HIS A 67 -1.75 0.90 -1.60
N GLY A 68 -2.31 1.70 -0.70
CA GLY A 68 -3.55 2.44 -0.92
C GLY A 68 -3.47 3.46 -2.05
N ALA A 69 -2.28 3.87 -2.48
CA ALA A 69 -2.07 4.71 -3.66
C ALA A 69 -2.65 4.11 -4.95
N PHE A 70 -2.86 2.79 -4.98
CA PHE A 70 -3.48 2.06 -6.08
C PHE A 70 -4.99 1.83 -5.91
N GLY A 71 -5.61 2.35 -4.86
CA GLY A 71 -6.99 1.99 -4.52
C GLY A 71 -7.13 0.60 -3.87
N ALA A 72 -6.07 0.12 -3.24
CA ALA A 72 -6.09 -1.08 -2.41
C ALA A 72 -6.43 -0.71 -0.95
N ILE A 73 -7.11 -1.59 -0.24
CA ILE A 73 -7.29 -1.48 1.21
C ILE A 73 -6.10 -2.18 1.89
N ALA A 74 -5.15 -1.37 2.35
CA ALA A 74 -3.85 -1.85 2.80
C ALA A 74 -3.53 -1.36 4.22
N PHE A 75 -3.16 -2.28 5.10
CA PHE A 75 -2.89 -1.98 6.51
C PHE A 75 -1.87 -2.93 7.13
N GLY A 76 -1.15 -2.40 8.12
CA GLY A 76 -0.20 -3.17 8.92
C GLY A 76 -0.89 -4.09 9.93
N ILE A 77 -0.33 -5.28 10.12
CA ILE A 77 -0.79 -6.28 11.10
C ILE A 77 0.39 -6.80 11.93
N GLY A 78 0.11 -7.28 13.12
CA GLY A 78 1.14 -7.89 13.98
C GLY A 78 1.59 -9.26 13.46
N THR A 79 2.78 -9.69 13.89
CA THR A 79 3.40 -10.97 13.45
C THR A 79 2.51 -12.19 13.71
N SER A 80 1.76 -12.22 14.82
CA SER A 80 0.79 -13.30 15.09
C SER A 80 -0.36 -13.30 14.09
N GLN A 81 -0.84 -12.13 13.69
CA GLN A 81 -1.87 -12.00 12.67
C GLN A 81 -1.34 -12.38 11.28
N VAL A 82 -0.06 -12.09 10.97
CA VAL A 82 0.57 -12.58 9.71
C VAL A 82 0.49 -14.09 9.63
N ARG A 83 0.86 -14.81 10.70
CA ARG A 83 0.71 -16.28 10.79
C ARG A 83 -0.74 -16.70 10.53
N ASP A 84 -1.68 -16.04 11.20
CA ASP A 84 -3.11 -16.40 11.11
C ASP A 84 -3.67 -16.13 9.71
N VAL A 85 -3.27 -15.03 9.06
CA VAL A 85 -3.62 -14.71 7.66
C VAL A 85 -3.03 -15.72 6.69
N LEU A 86 -1.77 -16.10 6.85
CA LEU A 86 -1.15 -17.13 6.01
C LEU A 86 -1.86 -18.48 6.14
N ALA A 87 -2.33 -18.83 7.34
CA ALA A 87 -3.02 -20.10 7.61
C ALA A 87 -4.49 -20.11 7.16
N SER A 88 -5.21 -19.00 7.31
CA SER A 88 -6.67 -18.93 7.16
C SER A 88 -7.17 -17.99 6.05
N GLN A 89 -6.31 -17.14 5.51
CA GLN A 89 -6.64 -16.02 4.62
C GLN A 89 -7.64 -15.03 5.24
N CYS A 90 -7.72 -14.99 6.57
CA CYS A 90 -8.64 -14.13 7.31
C CYS A 90 -7.89 -13.35 8.40
N VAL A 91 -8.34 -12.11 8.64
CA VAL A 91 -7.96 -11.32 9.80
C VAL A 91 -9.21 -10.66 10.39
N ALA A 92 -9.33 -10.74 11.72
CA ALA A 92 -10.38 -10.00 12.41
C ALA A 92 -9.94 -8.53 12.59
N ALA A 93 -10.78 -7.61 12.18
CA ALA A 93 -10.56 -6.19 12.32
C ALA A 93 -11.88 -5.48 12.66
N ASP A 94 -11.80 -4.45 13.50
CA ASP A 94 -12.93 -3.56 13.71
C ASP A 94 -13.20 -2.77 12.42
N LYS A 95 -14.48 -2.54 12.12
CA LYS A 95 -14.87 -1.70 10.99
C LYS A 95 -14.39 -0.27 11.27
N ALA A 96 -13.53 0.24 10.39
CA ALA A 96 -13.15 1.64 10.40
C ALA A 96 -14.19 2.49 9.67
N GLU A 97 -14.37 3.72 10.11
CA GLU A 97 -15.09 4.73 9.35
C GLU A 97 -14.22 5.28 8.23
N VAL A 98 -14.82 5.80 7.16
CA VAL A 98 -14.08 6.46 6.09
C VAL A 98 -14.10 7.97 6.35
N ARG A 99 -12.95 8.61 6.23
CA ARG A 99 -12.85 10.07 6.21
C ARG A 99 -12.32 10.53 4.87
N ARG A 100 -13.13 11.26 4.15
CA ARG A 100 -12.74 11.91 2.91
C ARG A 100 -11.88 13.14 3.21
N ILE A 101 -10.71 13.23 2.56
CA ILE A 101 -9.80 14.38 2.63
C ILE A 101 -9.70 14.96 1.22
N GLU A 102 -10.40 16.07 1.01
CA GLU A 102 -10.36 16.81 -0.26
C GLU A 102 -9.25 17.87 -0.23
N VAL A 103 -8.40 17.84 -1.24
CA VAL A 103 -7.36 18.86 -1.45
C VAL A 103 -7.58 19.52 -2.80
N ASP A 104 -8.18 20.70 -2.76
CA ASP A 104 -8.49 21.47 -3.94
C ASP A 104 -7.37 22.41 -4.35
N GLY A 105 -7.35 22.78 -5.63
CA GLY A 105 -6.36 23.66 -6.22
C GLY A 105 -5.08 22.90 -6.61
N ARG A 106 -3.94 23.60 -6.58
CA ARG A 106 -2.65 23.06 -7.00
C ARG A 106 -1.57 23.31 -5.99
N LEU A 107 -0.64 22.36 -5.87
CA LEU A 107 0.54 22.56 -5.04
C LEU A 107 1.39 23.68 -5.63
N GLY A 108 1.85 24.60 -4.76
CA GLY A 108 2.70 25.70 -5.18
C GLY A 108 4.12 25.23 -5.53
N PRO A 109 4.91 26.08 -6.21
CA PRO A 109 6.30 25.75 -6.52
C PRO A 109 7.10 25.38 -5.28
N GLY A 110 7.80 24.23 -5.30
CA GLY A 110 8.61 23.73 -4.19
C GLY A 110 7.83 23.04 -3.08
N VAL A 111 6.51 22.86 -3.23
CA VAL A 111 5.68 22.05 -2.34
C VAL A 111 5.57 20.65 -2.92
N HIS A 112 5.87 19.64 -2.11
CA HIS A 112 5.86 18.24 -2.49
C HIS A 112 4.76 17.45 -1.76
N SER A 113 4.49 16.25 -2.20
CA SER A 113 3.50 15.35 -1.57
C SER A 113 3.75 15.11 -0.07
N LYS A 114 5.02 15.12 0.35
CA LYS A 114 5.37 15.03 1.77
C LYS A 114 4.92 16.25 2.57
N ASP A 115 5.03 17.45 2.00
CA ASP A 115 4.54 18.67 2.65
C ASP A 115 3.02 18.64 2.76
N LEU A 116 2.34 18.12 1.72
CA LEU A 116 0.90 17.94 1.72
C LEU A 116 0.44 17.03 2.86
N ILE A 117 0.98 15.82 2.98
CA ILE A 117 0.55 14.91 4.04
C ILE A 117 0.93 15.43 5.44
N LEU A 118 2.07 16.07 5.61
CA LEU A 118 2.45 16.72 6.85
C LEU A 118 1.48 17.85 7.24
N LYS A 119 0.99 18.61 6.25
CA LYS A 119 -0.05 19.63 6.48
C LYS A 119 -1.36 19.00 6.92
N ILE A 120 -1.79 17.92 6.30
CA ILE A 120 -3.00 17.17 6.68
C ILE A 120 -2.87 16.67 8.13
N ILE A 121 -1.74 16.06 8.49
CA ILE A 121 -1.48 15.60 9.86
C ILE A 121 -1.47 16.76 10.84
N ALA A 122 -0.88 17.91 10.47
CA ALA A 122 -0.86 19.09 11.32
C ALA A 122 -2.26 19.66 11.60
N GLU A 123 -3.18 19.57 10.64
CA GLU A 123 -4.58 20.02 10.79
C GLU A 123 -5.44 19.05 11.60
N LEU A 124 -5.28 17.74 11.37
CA LEU A 124 -6.10 16.72 12.02
C LEU A 124 -5.52 16.25 13.36
N GLY A 125 -4.23 16.46 13.59
CA GLY A 125 -3.48 15.89 14.71
C GLY A 125 -2.99 14.47 14.44
N VAL A 126 -2.00 14.03 15.21
CA VAL A 126 -1.39 12.68 15.08
C VAL A 126 -2.35 11.53 15.42
N ASP A 127 -3.41 11.83 16.17
CA ASP A 127 -4.47 10.88 16.53
C ASP A 127 -5.76 11.10 15.70
N GLY A 128 -5.74 12.04 14.76
CA GLY A 128 -6.91 12.44 13.97
C GLY A 128 -7.51 11.33 13.13
N GLY A 129 -6.70 10.32 12.78
CA GLY A 129 -7.10 9.16 12.00
C GLY A 129 -7.49 7.92 12.79
N VAL A 130 -7.45 7.97 14.12
CA VAL A 130 -7.78 6.81 14.96
C VAL A 130 -9.24 6.40 14.73
N GLY A 131 -9.45 5.15 14.30
CA GLY A 131 -10.77 4.62 13.93
C GLY A 131 -11.16 4.86 12.47
N TYR A 132 -10.33 5.57 11.71
CA TYR A 132 -10.61 5.92 10.31
C TYR A 132 -9.69 5.23 9.30
N VAL A 133 -10.19 5.12 8.09
CA VAL A 133 -9.43 4.99 6.85
C VAL A 133 -9.57 6.31 6.10
N TYR A 134 -8.48 6.84 5.59
CA TYR A 134 -8.51 8.08 4.80
C TYR A 134 -8.72 7.77 3.33
N GLU A 135 -9.69 8.45 2.71
CA GLU A 135 -9.81 8.53 1.26
C GLU A 135 -9.33 9.92 0.81
N TYR A 136 -8.24 9.95 0.06
CA TYR A 136 -7.69 11.20 -0.45
C TYR A 136 -8.24 11.52 -1.83
N GLY A 137 -8.67 12.76 -2.03
CA GLY A 137 -9.19 13.25 -3.29
C GLY A 137 -8.98 14.75 -3.47
N GLY A 138 -9.66 15.29 -4.46
CA GLY A 138 -9.52 16.68 -4.87
C GLY A 138 -8.56 16.88 -6.03
N GLU A 139 -8.52 18.10 -6.56
CA GLU A 139 -7.76 18.44 -7.76
C GLU A 139 -6.25 18.20 -7.55
N ALA A 140 -5.71 18.66 -6.40
CA ALA A 140 -4.29 18.50 -6.10
C ALA A 140 -3.85 17.03 -5.98
N VAL A 141 -4.72 16.14 -5.45
CA VAL A 141 -4.42 14.71 -5.34
C VAL A 141 -4.44 14.03 -6.71
N ARG A 142 -5.36 14.41 -7.59
CA ARG A 142 -5.40 13.89 -8.97
C ARG A 142 -4.17 14.26 -9.78
N ASP A 143 -3.61 15.45 -9.55
CA ASP A 143 -2.41 15.93 -10.23
C ASP A 143 -1.10 15.27 -9.75
N LEU A 144 -1.12 14.49 -8.65
CA LEU A 144 0.06 13.78 -8.12
C LEU A 144 0.48 12.63 -9.04
N SER A 145 1.79 12.47 -9.21
CA SER A 145 2.37 11.24 -9.78
C SER A 145 2.12 10.03 -8.86
N MET A 146 2.31 8.82 -9.38
CA MET A 146 2.13 7.62 -8.56
C MET A 146 3.09 7.59 -7.36
N GLU A 147 4.34 8.01 -7.52
CA GLU A 147 5.32 8.08 -6.45
C GLU A 147 4.92 9.09 -5.35
N GLU A 148 4.30 10.21 -5.74
CA GLU A 148 3.77 11.18 -4.81
C GLU A 148 2.54 10.65 -4.07
N ARG A 149 1.66 9.89 -4.75
CA ARG A 149 0.53 9.20 -4.12
C ARG A 149 1.00 8.14 -3.13
N LEU A 150 2.03 7.37 -3.47
CA LEU A 150 2.66 6.42 -2.56
C LEU A 150 3.14 7.12 -1.28
N ALA A 151 3.77 8.30 -1.40
CA ALA A 151 4.23 9.06 -0.23
C ALA A 151 3.07 9.57 0.65
N VAL A 152 1.97 10.04 0.07
CA VAL A 152 0.78 10.47 0.82
C VAL A 152 0.16 9.30 1.57
N CYS A 153 -0.10 8.19 0.89
CA CYS A 153 -0.70 7.01 1.51
C CYS A 153 0.22 6.35 2.54
N ASN A 154 1.55 6.36 2.29
CA ASN A 154 2.55 5.86 3.23
C ASN A 154 2.41 6.52 4.61
N MET A 155 2.29 7.84 4.65
CA MET A 155 2.26 8.61 5.90
C MET A 155 0.88 8.71 6.55
N SER A 156 -0.13 8.00 6.07
CA SER A 156 -1.45 7.96 6.72
C SER A 156 -1.37 7.42 8.15
N ILE A 157 -0.45 6.49 8.41
CA ILE A 157 -0.26 5.88 9.73
C ILE A 157 0.26 6.88 10.77
N GLU A 158 1.09 7.87 10.38
CA GLU A 158 1.56 8.93 11.26
C GLU A 158 0.43 9.86 11.70
N GLY A 159 -0.65 9.94 10.91
CA GLY A 159 -1.90 10.62 11.27
C GLY A 159 -2.87 9.76 12.08
N GLY A 160 -2.47 8.54 12.45
CA GLY A 160 -3.28 7.61 13.23
C GLY A 160 -4.31 6.80 12.41
N ALA A 161 -4.40 7.00 11.09
CA ALA A 161 -5.32 6.25 10.26
C ALA A 161 -4.87 4.80 10.08
N ARG A 162 -5.82 3.86 10.01
CA ARG A 162 -5.53 2.44 9.77
C ARG A 162 -5.01 2.21 8.36
N ALA A 163 -5.53 2.94 7.39
CA ALA A 163 -5.14 2.90 5.99
C ALA A 163 -5.39 4.28 5.36
N GLY A 164 -4.82 4.50 4.19
CA GLY A 164 -5.14 5.65 3.35
C GLY A 164 -5.16 5.19 1.91
N TYR A 165 -6.14 5.61 1.12
CA TYR A 165 -6.23 5.22 -0.27
C TYR A 165 -6.62 6.39 -1.18
N ILE A 166 -6.31 6.23 -2.44
CA ILE A 166 -6.71 7.10 -3.54
C ILE A 166 -7.48 6.24 -4.53
N ASN A 167 -8.66 6.68 -4.95
CA ASN A 167 -9.40 5.98 -5.98
C ASN A 167 -8.55 5.82 -7.25
N PRO A 168 -8.53 4.62 -7.86
CA PRO A 168 -7.73 4.39 -9.06
C PRO A 168 -8.24 5.24 -10.22
N ASP A 169 -7.30 5.79 -10.98
CA ASP A 169 -7.54 6.61 -12.15
C ASP A 169 -6.48 6.32 -13.24
N GLU A 170 -6.42 7.14 -14.29
CA GLU A 170 -5.49 6.93 -15.39
C GLU A 170 -4.03 6.89 -14.94
N THR A 171 -3.62 7.68 -13.93
CA THR A 171 -2.27 7.63 -13.35
C THR A 171 -1.96 6.23 -12.79
N THR A 172 -2.92 5.60 -12.13
CA THR A 172 -2.81 4.23 -11.62
C THR A 172 -2.70 3.22 -12.76
N TYR A 173 -3.54 3.35 -13.79
CA TYR A 173 -3.58 2.41 -14.90
C TYR A 173 -2.33 2.49 -15.77
N GLU A 174 -1.84 3.71 -16.05
CA GLU A 174 -0.57 3.92 -16.76
C GLU A 174 0.62 3.34 -16.01
N PHE A 175 0.66 3.50 -14.68
CA PHE A 175 1.73 2.93 -13.87
C PHE A 175 1.74 1.39 -13.91
N LEU A 176 0.57 0.74 -13.88
CA LEU A 176 0.45 -0.72 -13.90
C LEU A 176 0.72 -1.33 -15.27
N ARG A 177 0.49 -0.59 -16.35
CA ARG A 177 0.63 -1.09 -17.72
C ARG A 177 2.05 -1.59 -18.00
N GLY A 178 2.15 -2.86 -18.41
CA GLY A 178 3.42 -3.51 -18.74
C GLY A 178 4.26 -3.93 -17.53
N ARG A 179 3.73 -3.88 -16.31
CA ARG A 179 4.38 -4.48 -15.13
C ARG A 179 4.22 -6.00 -15.16
N GLU A 180 5.23 -6.70 -14.64
CA GLU A 180 5.38 -8.17 -14.75
C GLU A 180 4.16 -8.96 -14.28
N PHE A 181 3.52 -8.54 -13.18
CA PHE A 181 2.35 -9.22 -12.60
C PHE A 181 1.03 -8.49 -12.86
N ALA A 182 1.06 -7.39 -13.61
CA ALA A 182 -0.16 -6.76 -14.08
C ALA A 182 -0.73 -7.53 -15.29
N PRO A 183 -2.06 -7.51 -15.50
CA PRO A 183 -2.64 -8.08 -16.71
C PRO A 183 -2.08 -7.42 -17.98
N GLU A 184 -2.12 -8.13 -19.11
CA GLU A 184 -1.68 -7.60 -20.40
C GLU A 184 -2.79 -7.70 -21.47
N GLY A 185 -2.70 -6.87 -22.50
CA GLY A 185 -3.61 -6.90 -23.65
C GLY A 185 -5.08 -6.74 -23.24
N ASP A 186 -5.94 -7.59 -23.79
CA ASP A 186 -7.39 -7.55 -23.53
C ASP A 186 -7.72 -7.80 -22.05
N ALA A 187 -6.93 -8.61 -21.36
CA ALA A 187 -7.10 -8.85 -19.94
C ALA A 187 -6.83 -7.60 -19.08
N PHE A 188 -5.96 -6.70 -19.53
CA PHE A 188 -5.74 -5.41 -18.87
C PHE A 188 -6.97 -4.51 -19.02
N GLU A 189 -7.53 -4.42 -20.21
CA GLU A 189 -8.72 -3.58 -20.47
C GLU A 189 -9.95 -4.10 -19.70
N GLU A 190 -10.15 -5.41 -19.63
CA GLU A 190 -11.19 -6.02 -18.80
C GLU A 190 -10.98 -5.71 -17.32
N ARG A 191 -9.74 -5.81 -16.84
CA ARG A 191 -9.41 -5.50 -15.45
C ARG A 191 -9.54 -4.00 -15.17
N LYS A 192 -9.16 -3.12 -16.10
CA LYS A 192 -9.35 -1.68 -15.99
C LYS A 192 -10.82 -1.32 -15.82
N ALA A 193 -11.70 -1.90 -16.62
CA ALA A 193 -13.14 -1.69 -16.48
C ALA A 193 -13.68 -2.11 -15.09
N TYR A 194 -13.14 -3.19 -14.53
CA TYR A 194 -13.43 -3.58 -13.15
C TYR A 194 -12.90 -2.54 -12.14
N TRP A 195 -11.66 -2.08 -12.29
CA TRP A 195 -11.06 -1.08 -11.40
C TRP A 195 -11.82 0.26 -11.40
N GLU A 196 -12.33 0.67 -12.56
CA GLU A 196 -13.19 1.84 -12.69
C GLU A 196 -14.53 1.65 -11.93
N SER A 197 -15.05 0.43 -11.91
CA SER A 197 -16.33 0.12 -11.27
C SER A 197 -16.29 0.04 -9.74
N ILE A 198 -15.10 0.02 -9.13
CA ILE A 198 -14.92 -0.07 -7.68
C ILE A 198 -14.48 1.23 -7.02
N THR A 199 -14.45 2.32 -7.77
CA THR A 199 -14.24 3.66 -7.20
C THR A 199 -15.41 4.04 -6.31
N SER A 200 -15.17 4.95 -5.37
CA SER A 200 -16.24 5.47 -4.50
C SER A 200 -17.35 6.11 -5.32
N ASP A 201 -18.59 5.84 -4.93
CA ASP A 201 -19.76 6.44 -5.56
C ASP A 201 -19.83 7.96 -5.32
N ASP A 202 -20.45 8.70 -6.25
CA ASP A 202 -20.59 10.16 -6.15
C ASP A 202 -21.41 10.60 -4.93
N ASP A 203 -22.28 9.71 -4.43
CA ASP A 203 -23.14 9.91 -3.27
C ASP A 203 -22.67 9.15 -2.02
N ALA A 204 -21.41 8.72 -1.99
CA ALA A 204 -20.83 8.03 -0.84
C ALA A 204 -20.92 8.89 0.44
N GLU A 205 -21.33 8.27 1.54
CA GLU A 205 -21.36 8.92 2.86
C GLU A 205 -20.01 8.74 3.56
N TYR A 206 -19.50 9.83 4.20
CA TYR A 206 -18.20 9.88 4.88
C TYR A 206 -18.31 10.31 6.34
#